data_d53a0cf96885bb83cb51bb057343ea96
#
_entry.id   d53a0cf96885bb83cb51bb057343ea96
#
_cell.length_a   1.000
_cell.length_b   1.000
_cell.length_c   1.000
_cell.angle_alpha   90.00
_cell.angle_beta   90.00
_cell.angle_gamma   90.00
#
_symmetry.space_group_name_H-M   'P 1'
#
loop_
_entity.id
_entity.type
_entity.pdbx_description
1 polymer ?
#
loop_
_entity_poly.entity_id
_entity_poly.type
_entity_poly.pdbx_seq_one_letter_code
_entity_poly.pdbx_strand_id
1 'polypeptide(L)'
;NSAALAAHADDFDTGLARLEHVWGEIHAAQVYRTDIGSLGRIGLRWAWDLSFGGALHSVQPKSLLDTTPLRTLLAKHVQLDRIATNVAAGHLDALALVATDLHTSNGVIFLAAPPNAPSWVRRRWRIERTEMRVEHLLASAAIPLFFPSVEIDGRHYGDGSIRNTAPLSPAINLGADRIIAIGVSGPPPIEVPTGPLETPTVAQVAGVLLDAVMLDAIEVDVEHSERVNTSVLTVPADHADQGFRRIDVLWLRPSIQVRELAAELADRIPAVVRYLLRGLGTDAQVTELASYLLFDRAFCGRLIELGRADVAADRDRIARF
;
A
#
# COMPACT_ATOMS: atom_id res chain seq x y z
N ASN A 1 3.96 1.14 -7.56
CA ASN A 1 5.30 0.59 -7.88
C ASN A 1 5.19 -0.66 -8.75
N SER A 2 4.51 -1.73 -8.31
CA SER A 2 4.42 -3.00 -9.03
C SER A 2 3.93 -2.86 -10.48
N ALA A 3 2.90 -2.04 -10.73
CA ALA A 3 2.41 -1.82 -12.09
C ALA A 3 3.42 -1.08 -12.99
N ALA A 4 4.21 -0.15 -12.42
CA ALA A 4 5.25 0.55 -13.16
C ALA A 4 6.40 -0.40 -13.56
N LEU A 5 6.79 -1.31 -12.68
CA LEU A 5 7.79 -2.34 -12.98
C LEU A 5 7.23 -3.39 -13.95
N ALA A 6 5.97 -3.82 -13.77
CA ALA A 6 5.29 -4.76 -14.67
C ALA A 6 5.17 -4.22 -16.10
N ALA A 7 4.97 -2.91 -16.26
CA ALA A 7 4.97 -2.25 -17.56
C ALA A 7 6.34 -2.27 -18.27
N HIS A 8 7.42 -2.55 -17.53
CA HIS A 8 8.79 -2.61 -18.02
C HIS A 8 9.46 -3.95 -17.68
N ALA A 9 8.66 -5.03 -17.61
CA ALA A 9 9.20 -6.36 -17.32
C ALA A 9 10.15 -6.88 -18.41
N ASP A 10 10.05 -6.36 -19.63
CA ASP A 10 10.96 -6.59 -20.75
C ASP A 10 12.26 -5.78 -20.67
N ASP A 11 12.27 -4.67 -19.91
CA ASP A 11 13.43 -3.78 -19.68
C ASP A 11 13.36 -3.22 -18.24
N PHE A 12 13.71 -4.09 -17.29
CA PHE A 12 13.57 -3.81 -15.87
C PHE A 12 14.40 -2.61 -15.39
N ASP A 13 15.61 -2.44 -15.95
CA ASP A 13 16.51 -1.35 -15.57
C ASP A 13 15.92 0.01 -15.96
N THR A 14 15.36 0.12 -17.17
CA THR A 14 14.63 1.33 -17.58
C THR A 14 13.41 1.58 -16.70
N GLY A 15 12.66 0.54 -16.35
CA GLY A 15 11.50 0.62 -15.45
C GLY A 15 11.89 1.13 -14.07
N LEU A 16 12.95 0.60 -13.51
CA LEU A 16 13.49 1.00 -12.20
C LEU A 16 13.98 2.45 -12.21
N ALA A 17 14.76 2.86 -13.21
CA ALA A 17 15.25 4.23 -13.33
C ALA A 17 14.11 5.25 -13.44
N ARG A 18 13.06 4.93 -14.20
CA ARG A 18 11.85 5.78 -14.30
C ARG A 18 11.10 5.87 -12.98
N LEU A 19 10.91 4.75 -12.29
CA LEU A 19 10.25 4.70 -10.99
C LEU A 19 11.01 5.53 -9.96
N GLU A 20 12.33 5.39 -9.91
CA GLU A 20 13.21 6.16 -9.02
C GLU A 20 13.14 7.66 -9.33
N HIS A 21 13.17 8.04 -10.61
CA HIS A 21 13.02 9.43 -11.02
C HIS A 21 11.67 10.02 -10.55
N VAL A 22 10.56 9.29 -10.71
CA VAL A 22 9.24 9.77 -10.27
C VAL A 22 9.22 9.99 -8.76
N TRP A 23 9.74 9.05 -7.98
CA TRP A 23 9.79 9.17 -6.53
C TRP A 23 10.79 10.23 -6.04
N GLY A 24 11.90 10.42 -6.76
CA GLY A 24 12.90 11.46 -6.47
C GLY A 24 12.43 12.89 -6.73
N GLU A 25 11.39 13.06 -7.56
CA GLU A 25 10.85 14.37 -7.92
C GLU A 25 9.42 14.59 -7.40
N ILE A 26 8.90 13.67 -6.57
CA ILE A 26 7.52 13.73 -6.11
C ILE A 26 7.32 14.85 -5.09
N HIS A 27 6.14 15.47 -5.14
CA HIS A 27 5.69 16.43 -4.14
C HIS A 27 4.18 16.32 -3.93
N ALA A 28 3.70 16.72 -2.76
CA ALA A 28 2.33 16.51 -2.31
C ALA A 28 1.27 16.99 -3.32
N ALA A 29 1.52 18.12 -4.02
CA ALA A 29 0.57 18.65 -5.01
C ALA A 29 0.40 17.77 -6.26
N GLN A 30 1.30 16.81 -6.49
CA GLN A 30 1.15 15.81 -7.56
C GLN A 30 0.30 14.60 -7.12
N VAL A 31 0.09 14.43 -5.82
CA VAL A 31 -0.66 13.30 -5.25
C VAL A 31 -2.07 13.74 -4.84
N TYR A 32 -2.19 14.86 -4.13
CA TYR A 32 -3.48 15.39 -3.70
C TYR A 32 -3.50 16.91 -3.75
N ARG A 33 -4.71 17.47 -3.85
CA ARG A 33 -4.86 18.93 -3.85
C ARG A 33 -4.49 19.52 -2.50
N THR A 34 -3.64 20.53 -2.52
CA THR A 34 -3.17 21.28 -1.35
C THR A 34 -3.68 22.71 -1.29
N ASP A 35 -4.53 23.11 -2.23
CA ASP A 35 -5.06 24.47 -2.32
C ASP A 35 -6.13 24.75 -1.24
N ILE A 36 -5.99 25.92 -0.59
CA ILE A 36 -6.88 26.38 0.49
C ILE A 36 -8.34 26.43 0.06
N GLY A 37 -8.62 26.72 -1.21
CA GLY A 37 -9.98 26.78 -1.76
C GLY A 37 -10.69 25.43 -1.79
N SER A 38 -9.99 24.36 -2.13
CA SER A 38 -10.52 22.98 -2.12
C SER A 38 -10.79 22.53 -0.70
N LEU A 39 -9.91 22.86 0.21
CA LEU A 39 -9.96 22.46 1.61
C LEU A 39 -10.91 23.28 2.45
N GLY A 40 -11.00 24.57 2.21
CA GLY A 40 -12.03 25.42 2.83
C GLY A 40 -13.42 24.89 2.49
N ARG A 41 -13.62 24.42 1.26
CA ARG A 41 -14.86 23.79 0.80
C ARG A 41 -15.12 22.44 1.49
N ILE A 42 -14.08 21.60 1.65
CA ILE A 42 -14.17 20.33 2.35
C ILE A 42 -14.43 20.56 3.84
N GLY A 43 -13.65 21.43 4.50
CA GLY A 43 -13.79 21.73 5.94
C GLY A 43 -15.11 22.39 6.29
N LEU A 44 -15.58 23.37 5.48
CA LEU A 44 -16.88 24.02 5.68
C LEU A 44 -18.03 23.03 5.51
N ARG A 45 -17.88 22.10 4.60
CA ARG A 45 -18.84 21.04 4.33
C ARG A 45 -18.90 20.01 5.46
N TRP A 46 -17.76 19.61 5.98
CA TRP A 46 -17.67 18.75 7.18
C TRP A 46 -18.29 19.42 8.41
N ALA A 47 -17.96 20.70 8.65
CA ALA A 47 -18.52 21.46 9.74
C ALA A 47 -20.04 21.60 9.61
N TRP A 48 -20.54 21.80 8.39
CA TRP A 48 -21.96 21.88 8.11
C TRP A 48 -22.69 20.55 8.33
N ASP A 49 -22.16 19.47 7.79
CA ASP A 49 -22.75 18.13 7.91
C ASP A 49 -22.76 17.63 9.36
N LEU A 50 -21.70 17.90 10.13
CA LEU A 50 -21.63 17.62 11.56
C LEU A 50 -22.59 18.48 12.38
N SER A 51 -22.76 19.76 12.02
CA SER A 51 -23.61 20.69 12.79
C SER A 51 -25.11 20.50 12.53
N PHE A 52 -25.49 20.05 11.34
CA PHE A 52 -26.89 19.91 10.94
C PHE A 52 -27.33 18.43 10.78
N GLY A 53 -26.55 17.49 11.33
CA GLY A 53 -26.94 16.07 11.45
C GLY A 53 -27.35 15.40 10.13
N GLY A 54 -26.80 15.82 8.98
CA GLY A 54 -27.10 15.19 7.71
C GLY A 54 -28.53 15.48 7.16
N ALA A 55 -29.21 16.51 7.67
CA ALA A 55 -30.58 16.86 7.27
C ALA A 55 -30.72 17.25 5.80
N LEU A 56 -29.61 17.61 5.16
CA LEU A 56 -29.53 17.89 3.73
C LEU A 56 -28.77 16.76 3.02
N HIS A 57 -29.48 15.76 2.59
CA HIS A 57 -29.04 14.47 1.97
C HIS A 57 -28.17 14.60 0.70
N SER A 58 -27.64 15.76 0.35
CA SER A 58 -27.18 15.94 -1.02
C SER A 58 -25.70 15.63 -1.30
N VAL A 59 -24.78 15.66 -0.33
CA VAL A 59 -23.37 15.32 -0.65
C VAL A 59 -22.56 14.99 0.62
N GLN A 60 -22.49 13.72 1.00
CA GLN A 60 -21.58 13.26 2.06
C GLN A 60 -20.11 13.47 1.65
N PRO A 61 -19.23 13.95 2.55
CA PRO A 61 -17.80 14.07 2.28
C PRO A 61 -17.23 12.67 2.03
N LYS A 62 -16.65 12.47 0.84
CA LYS A 62 -16.18 11.15 0.40
C LYS A 62 -14.79 10.81 0.95
N SER A 63 -14.00 11.82 1.34
CA SER A 63 -12.61 11.68 1.84
C SER A 63 -12.09 13.01 2.36
N LEU A 64 -10.93 12.98 3.06
CA LEU A 64 -10.23 14.19 3.51
C LEU A 64 -9.50 14.92 2.37
N LEU A 65 -9.01 14.19 1.37
CA LEU A 65 -8.17 14.72 0.29
C LEU A 65 -8.75 14.39 -1.09
N ASP A 66 -8.48 15.25 -2.06
CA ASP A 66 -8.79 15.03 -3.48
C ASP A 66 -7.54 14.53 -4.21
N THR A 67 -7.58 13.29 -4.71
CA THR A 67 -6.48 12.61 -5.39
C THR A 67 -6.52 12.72 -6.92
N THR A 68 -7.23 13.70 -7.47
CA THR A 68 -7.23 13.98 -8.92
C THR A 68 -5.81 14.16 -9.48
N PRO A 69 -4.86 14.85 -8.79
CA PRO A 69 -3.49 14.95 -9.27
C PRO A 69 -2.79 13.59 -9.39
N LEU A 70 -3.00 12.66 -8.43
CA LEU A 70 -2.42 11.32 -8.49
C LEU A 70 -2.88 10.55 -9.73
N ARG A 71 -4.15 10.69 -10.12
CA ARG A 71 -4.67 10.11 -11.37
C ARG A 71 -3.86 10.58 -12.58
N THR A 72 -3.60 11.89 -12.66
CA THR A 72 -2.80 12.47 -13.74
C THR A 72 -1.36 11.99 -13.72
N LEU A 73 -0.76 11.91 -12.53
CA LEU A 73 0.60 11.39 -12.36
C LEU A 73 0.72 9.95 -12.85
N LEU A 74 -0.19 9.07 -12.42
CA LEU A 74 -0.19 7.66 -12.82
C LEU A 74 -0.43 7.49 -14.32
N ALA A 75 -1.41 8.20 -14.89
CA ALA A 75 -1.68 8.15 -16.32
C ALA A 75 -0.49 8.62 -17.19
N LYS A 76 0.32 9.56 -16.67
CA LYS A 76 1.49 10.07 -17.37
C LYS A 76 2.69 9.12 -17.31
N HIS A 77 2.90 8.47 -16.15
CA HIS A 77 4.16 7.76 -15.88
C HIS A 77 4.04 6.24 -15.94
N VAL A 78 2.84 5.65 -15.87
CA VAL A 78 2.64 4.20 -15.94
C VAL A 78 2.04 3.81 -17.29
N GLN A 79 2.81 3.09 -18.08
CA GLN A 79 2.41 2.61 -19.43
C GLN A 79 1.62 1.30 -19.28
N LEU A 80 0.34 1.40 -18.89
CA LEU A 80 -0.49 0.25 -18.51
C LEU A 80 -0.73 -0.74 -19.66
N ASP A 81 -0.78 -0.27 -20.88
CA ASP A 81 -0.90 -1.07 -22.12
C ASP A 81 0.27 -2.06 -22.29
N ARG A 82 1.46 -1.70 -21.83
CA ARG A 82 2.62 -2.60 -21.88
C ARG A 82 2.51 -3.80 -20.94
N ILE A 83 1.69 -3.73 -19.89
CA ILE A 83 1.50 -4.85 -18.97
C ILE A 83 0.90 -6.05 -19.71
N ALA A 84 -0.16 -5.82 -20.50
CA ALA A 84 -0.78 -6.87 -21.30
C ALA A 84 0.19 -7.44 -22.35
N THR A 85 1.00 -6.56 -22.98
CA THR A 85 2.04 -6.95 -23.94
C THR A 85 3.11 -7.82 -23.28
N ASN A 86 3.61 -7.44 -22.09
CA ASN A 86 4.62 -8.19 -21.36
C ASN A 86 4.09 -9.56 -20.88
N VAL A 87 2.82 -9.61 -20.45
CA VAL A 87 2.17 -10.88 -20.12
C VAL A 87 2.06 -11.79 -21.36
N ALA A 88 1.63 -11.25 -22.50
CA ALA A 88 1.49 -12.03 -23.74
C ALA A 88 2.84 -12.52 -24.28
N ALA A 89 3.91 -11.74 -24.09
CA ALA A 89 5.27 -12.08 -24.50
C ALA A 89 5.99 -13.03 -23.52
N GLY A 90 5.43 -13.28 -22.32
CA GLY A 90 6.05 -14.11 -21.27
C GLY A 90 7.18 -13.43 -20.51
N HIS A 91 7.30 -12.10 -20.59
CA HIS A 91 8.24 -11.33 -19.76
C HIS A 91 7.71 -11.13 -18.34
N LEU A 92 6.39 -11.29 -18.16
CA LEU A 92 5.68 -11.19 -16.90
C LEU A 92 4.63 -12.31 -16.83
N ASP A 93 4.66 -13.13 -15.78
CA ASP A 93 3.64 -14.17 -15.59
C ASP A 93 2.29 -13.58 -15.20
N ALA A 94 2.27 -12.63 -14.29
CA ALA A 94 1.04 -11.94 -13.89
C ALA A 94 1.32 -10.65 -13.10
N LEU A 95 0.35 -9.74 -13.11
CA LEU A 95 0.24 -8.63 -12.17
C LEU A 95 -1.08 -8.76 -11.40
N ALA A 96 -1.01 -8.82 -10.06
CA ALA A 96 -2.16 -8.81 -9.18
C ALA A 96 -2.18 -7.50 -8.36
N LEU A 97 -3.26 -6.74 -8.46
CA LEU A 97 -3.53 -5.58 -7.62
C LEU A 97 -4.70 -5.90 -6.70
N VAL A 98 -4.52 -5.61 -5.42
CA VAL A 98 -5.53 -5.91 -4.40
C VAL A 98 -6.30 -4.64 -4.05
N ALA A 99 -7.63 -4.76 -3.96
CA ALA A 99 -8.52 -3.71 -3.50
C ALA A 99 -9.61 -4.29 -2.59
N THR A 100 -10.33 -3.43 -1.90
CA THR A 100 -11.48 -3.80 -1.07
C THR A 100 -12.77 -3.24 -1.67
N ASP A 101 -13.73 -4.09 -2.00
CA ASP A 101 -15.08 -3.67 -2.38
C ASP A 101 -15.81 -3.15 -1.13
N LEU A 102 -16.07 -1.86 -1.09
CA LEU A 102 -16.65 -1.19 0.08
C LEU A 102 -18.14 -1.47 0.28
N HIS A 103 -18.84 -1.97 -0.73
CA HIS A 103 -20.26 -2.33 -0.61
C HIS A 103 -20.45 -3.72 0.01
N THR A 104 -19.56 -4.67 -0.34
CA THR A 104 -19.66 -6.06 0.11
C THR A 104 -18.66 -6.40 1.22
N SER A 105 -17.71 -5.51 1.51
CA SER A 105 -16.56 -5.75 2.39
C SER A 105 -15.74 -6.98 1.97
N ASN A 106 -15.72 -7.34 0.70
CA ASN A 106 -14.90 -8.41 0.15
C ASN A 106 -13.58 -7.87 -0.42
N GLY A 107 -12.52 -8.66 -0.31
CA GLY A 107 -11.29 -8.39 -1.07
C GLY A 107 -11.50 -8.69 -2.56
N VAL A 108 -10.86 -7.90 -3.41
CA VAL A 108 -10.85 -8.10 -4.85
C VAL A 108 -9.42 -8.10 -5.35
N ILE A 109 -9.08 -9.06 -6.18
CA ILE A 109 -7.80 -9.14 -6.88
C ILE A 109 -8.07 -8.83 -8.34
N PHE A 110 -7.62 -7.67 -8.80
CA PHE A 110 -7.55 -7.35 -10.22
C PHE A 110 -6.31 -8.02 -10.80
N LEU A 111 -6.50 -8.91 -11.75
CA LEU A 111 -5.47 -9.81 -12.26
C LEU A 111 -5.26 -9.63 -13.76
N ALA A 112 -4.08 -9.14 -14.14
CA ALA A 112 -3.57 -9.23 -15.50
C ALA A 112 -2.68 -10.48 -15.58
N ALA A 113 -3.13 -11.49 -16.31
CA ALA A 113 -2.45 -12.78 -16.44
C ALA A 113 -2.91 -13.48 -17.74
N PRO A 114 -2.12 -14.45 -18.28
CA PRO A 114 -2.53 -15.20 -19.45
C PRO A 114 -3.78 -16.04 -19.15
N PRO A 115 -4.57 -16.42 -20.18
CA PRO A 115 -5.83 -17.15 -20.00
C PRO A 115 -5.70 -18.47 -19.22
N ASN A 116 -4.56 -19.13 -19.33
CA ASN A 116 -4.25 -20.41 -18.69
C ASN A 116 -3.64 -20.27 -17.28
N ALA A 117 -3.46 -19.04 -16.76
CA ALA A 117 -2.97 -18.83 -15.41
C ALA A 117 -3.89 -19.51 -14.37
N PRO A 118 -3.36 -20.03 -13.26
CA PRO A 118 -4.14 -20.65 -12.22
C PRO A 118 -5.32 -19.79 -11.76
N SER A 119 -6.43 -20.41 -11.43
CA SER A 119 -7.54 -19.77 -10.74
C SER A 119 -7.74 -20.45 -9.40
N TRP A 120 -8.02 -19.68 -8.37
CA TRP A 120 -8.27 -20.21 -7.04
C TRP A 120 -9.50 -19.56 -6.41
N VAL A 121 -10.10 -20.21 -5.45
CA VAL A 121 -11.23 -19.71 -4.70
C VAL A 121 -10.78 -19.42 -3.27
N ARG A 122 -11.03 -18.22 -2.81
CA ARG A 122 -10.81 -17.82 -1.43
C ARG A 122 -12.09 -17.20 -0.85
N ARG A 123 -12.49 -17.64 0.33
CA ARG A 123 -13.68 -17.10 0.99
C ARG A 123 -13.57 -15.59 1.19
N ARG A 124 -14.60 -14.85 0.80
CA ARG A 124 -14.67 -13.37 0.83
C ARG A 124 -13.67 -12.68 -0.12
N TRP A 125 -13.25 -13.38 -1.18
CA TRP A 125 -12.40 -12.83 -2.22
C TRP A 125 -13.00 -13.07 -3.59
N ARG A 126 -12.80 -12.09 -4.46
CA ARG A 126 -13.15 -12.18 -5.88
C ARG A 126 -11.89 -11.92 -6.69
N ILE A 127 -11.68 -12.72 -7.73
CA ILE A 127 -10.60 -12.53 -8.68
C ILE A 127 -11.23 -12.05 -9.96
N GLU A 128 -10.83 -10.87 -10.41
CA GLU A 128 -11.28 -10.26 -11.65
C GLU A 128 -10.12 -10.19 -12.64
N ARG A 129 -10.18 -11.03 -13.66
CA ARG A 129 -9.25 -10.94 -14.79
C ARG A 129 -9.60 -9.72 -15.62
N THR A 130 -8.64 -8.80 -15.77
CA THR A 130 -8.89 -7.52 -16.43
C THR A 130 -7.60 -6.95 -17.00
N GLU A 131 -7.76 -6.11 -18.01
CA GLU A 131 -6.71 -5.18 -18.40
C GLU A 131 -6.57 -4.09 -17.34
N MET A 132 -5.33 -3.74 -16.99
CA MET A 132 -5.08 -2.76 -15.94
C MET A 132 -5.43 -1.36 -16.42
N ARG A 133 -6.18 -0.64 -15.59
CA ARG A 133 -6.55 0.77 -15.76
C ARG A 133 -6.03 1.58 -14.59
N VAL A 134 -5.92 2.90 -14.76
CA VAL A 134 -5.48 3.81 -13.68
C VAL A 134 -6.38 3.68 -12.45
N GLU A 135 -7.67 3.41 -12.64
CA GLU A 135 -8.64 3.18 -11.56
C GLU A 135 -8.23 2.02 -10.65
N HIS A 136 -7.68 0.92 -11.21
CA HIS A 136 -7.24 -0.23 -10.40
C HIS A 136 -6.05 0.16 -9.50
N LEU A 137 -5.12 0.98 -10.01
CA LEU A 137 -3.98 1.48 -9.24
C LEU A 137 -4.45 2.41 -8.12
N LEU A 138 -5.35 3.34 -8.44
CA LEU A 138 -5.93 4.26 -7.47
C LEU A 138 -6.73 3.53 -6.40
N ALA A 139 -7.52 2.52 -6.76
CA ALA A 139 -8.30 1.71 -5.83
C ALA A 139 -7.39 0.96 -4.85
N SER A 140 -6.29 0.36 -5.37
CA SER A 140 -5.30 -0.37 -4.57
C SER A 140 -4.47 0.52 -3.64
N ALA A 141 -4.47 1.85 -3.86
CA ALA A 141 -3.74 2.85 -3.07
C ALA A 141 -4.68 3.85 -2.39
N ALA A 142 -5.98 3.57 -2.31
CA ALA A 142 -6.97 4.46 -1.70
C ALA A 142 -6.97 4.32 -0.18
N ILE A 143 -5.96 4.92 0.47
CA ILE A 143 -5.75 4.88 1.92
C ILE A 143 -7.03 5.30 2.66
N PRO A 144 -7.56 4.47 3.57
CA PRO A 144 -8.79 4.76 4.29
C PRO A 144 -8.76 6.12 4.98
N LEU A 145 -9.89 6.82 5.01
CA LEU A 145 -10.11 8.14 5.56
C LEU A 145 -9.45 9.27 4.76
N PHE A 146 -8.24 9.09 4.27
CA PHE A 146 -7.49 10.12 3.57
C PHE A 146 -7.89 10.26 2.11
N PHE A 147 -7.91 9.16 1.37
CA PHE A 147 -8.17 9.15 -0.05
C PHE A 147 -9.60 8.70 -0.38
N PRO A 148 -10.18 9.25 -1.44
CA PRO A 148 -11.53 8.86 -1.87
C PRO A 148 -11.56 7.41 -2.35
N SER A 149 -12.69 6.76 -2.13
CA SER A 149 -12.98 5.50 -2.82
C SER A 149 -13.01 5.70 -4.33
N VAL A 150 -12.59 4.68 -5.06
CA VAL A 150 -12.52 4.71 -6.52
C VAL A 150 -13.66 3.91 -7.11
N GLU A 151 -14.42 4.53 -8.00
CA GLU A 151 -15.48 3.85 -8.74
C GLU A 151 -14.90 3.09 -9.94
N ILE A 152 -15.20 1.81 -10.02
CA ILE A 152 -14.88 0.93 -11.14
C ILE A 152 -16.13 0.14 -11.47
N ASP A 153 -16.65 0.32 -12.69
CA ASP A 153 -17.81 -0.40 -13.23
C ASP A 153 -19.04 -0.38 -12.26
N GLY A 154 -19.32 0.81 -11.67
CA GLY A 154 -20.45 1.05 -10.77
C GLY A 154 -20.26 0.56 -9.33
N ARG A 155 -19.07 0.12 -8.95
CA ARG A 155 -18.72 -0.27 -7.58
C ARG A 155 -17.63 0.62 -7.01
N HIS A 156 -17.66 0.83 -5.70
CA HIS A 156 -16.63 1.63 -5.01
C HIS A 156 -15.62 0.74 -4.29
N TYR A 157 -14.35 1.03 -4.54
CA TYR A 157 -13.23 0.30 -3.97
C TYR A 157 -12.36 1.20 -3.11
N GLY A 158 -11.80 0.63 -2.05
CA GLY A 158 -10.76 1.20 -1.22
C GLY A 158 -9.51 0.35 -1.22
N ASP A 159 -8.50 0.75 -0.46
CA ASP A 159 -7.21 0.07 -0.35
C ASP A 159 -7.36 -1.42 -0.03
N GLY A 160 -6.53 -2.22 -0.67
CA GLY A 160 -6.53 -3.66 -0.51
C GLY A 160 -6.14 -4.13 0.88
N SER A 161 -5.29 -3.38 1.58
CA SER A 161 -4.81 -3.71 2.93
C SER A 161 -5.95 -3.84 3.95
N ILE A 162 -7.08 -3.14 3.76
CA ILE A 162 -8.26 -3.27 4.63
C ILE A 162 -8.71 -4.74 4.77
N ARG A 163 -8.50 -5.57 3.74
CA ARG A 163 -8.94 -6.98 3.72
C ARG A 163 -7.81 -7.97 3.45
N ASN A 164 -6.64 -7.51 3.09
CA ASN A 164 -5.52 -8.37 2.69
C ASN A 164 -4.70 -8.85 3.90
N THR A 165 -5.23 -9.79 4.63
CA THR A 165 -4.57 -10.45 5.78
C THR A 165 -3.55 -11.51 5.38
N ALA A 166 -3.34 -11.76 4.10
CA ALA A 166 -2.36 -12.72 3.57
C ALA A 166 -1.83 -12.20 2.22
N PRO A 167 -0.95 -11.19 2.26
CA PRO A 167 -0.43 -10.51 1.06
C PRO A 167 0.40 -11.39 0.14
N LEU A 168 1.01 -12.48 0.63
CA LEU A 168 1.76 -13.44 -0.19
C LEU A 168 0.85 -14.39 -0.98
N SER A 169 -0.40 -14.56 -0.55
CA SER A 169 -1.35 -15.52 -1.11
C SER A 169 -1.55 -15.39 -2.63
N PRO A 170 -1.67 -14.21 -3.26
CA PRO A 170 -1.78 -14.11 -4.70
C PRO A 170 -0.57 -14.69 -5.45
N ALA A 171 0.65 -14.39 -5.01
CA ALA A 171 1.88 -14.90 -5.62
C ALA A 171 1.96 -16.42 -5.48
N ILE A 172 1.68 -16.94 -4.29
CA ILE A 172 1.67 -18.39 -4.00
C ILE A 172 0.67 -19.12 -4.90
N ASN A 173 -0.54 -18.60 -5.03
CA ASN A 173 -1.58 -19.23 -5.84
C ASN A 173 -1.33 -19.09 -7.35
N LEU A 174 -0.56 -18.09 -7.77
CA LEU A 174 -0.10 -17.95 -9.16
C LEU A 174 1.11 -18.83 -9.48
N GLY A 175 1.66 -19.56 -8.50
CA GLY A 175 2.70 -20.56 -8.72
C GLY A 175 4.11 -20.13 -8.30
N ALA A 176 4.28 -19.00 -7.64
CA ALA A 176 5.60 -18.57 -7.19
C ALA A 176 6.17 -19.50 -6.11
N ASP A 177 7.37 -20.03 -6.33
CA ASP A 177 8.12 -20.86 -5.38
C ASP A 177 9.09 -20.02 -4.53
N ARG A 178 9.44 -18.83 -5.04
CA ARG A 178 10.32 -17.86 -4.40
C ARG A 178 9.67 -16.50 -4.42
N ILE A 179 9.60 -15.83 -3.27
CA ILE A 179 8.91 -14.55 -3.11
C ILE A 179 9.86 -13.56 -2.44
N ILE A 180 10.08 -12.42 -3.08
CA ILE A 180 10.68 -11.25 -2.43
C ILE A 180 9.53 -10.42 -1.87
N ALA A 181 9.39 -10.41 -0.55
CA ALA A 181 8.42 -9.58 0.15
C ALA A 181 9.09 -8.30 0.62
N ILE A 182 8.52 -7.15 0.25
CA ILE A 182 9.05 -5.83 0.62
C ILE A 182 8.08 -5.19 1.61
N GLY A 183 8.51 -5.11 2.87
CA GLY A 183 7.79 -4.43 3.93
C GLY A 183 8.09 -2.94 3.97
N VAL A 184 7.22 -2.18 4.61
CA VAL A 184 7.35 -0.72 4.78
C VAL A 184 7.52 -0.29 6.24
N SER A 185 7.45 -1.25 7.18
CA SER A 185 7.69 -1.03 8.62
C SER A 185 9.08 -1.53 9.01
N GLY A 186 9.79 -0.70 9.74
CA GLY A 186 11.03 -1.09 10.41
C GLY A 186 10.77 -1.99 11.63
N PRO A 187 11.82 -2.39 12.36
CA PRO A 187 11.68 -3.20 13.56
C PRO A 187 10.85 -2.47 14.62
N PRO A 188 10.05 -3.18 15.43
CA PRO A 188 9.29 -2.56 16.51
C PRO A 188 10.25 -1.86 17.50
N PRO A 189 9.81 -0.78 18.16
CA PRO A 189 10.63 -0.11 19.16
C PRO A 189 10.95 -1.07 20.31
N ILE A 190 12.22 -1.08 20.72
CA ILE A 190 12.72 -1.97 21.80
C ILE A 190 12.29 -1.44 23.18
N GLU A 191 12.09 -0.14 23.30
CA GLU A 191 11.79 0.51 24.57
C GLU A 191 10.27 0.67 24.77
N VAL A 192 9.76 0.08 25.84
CA VAL A 192 8.42 0.36 26.31
C VAL A 192 8.49 1.62 27.17
N PRO A 193 7.67 2.66 26.90
CA PRO A 193 7.65 3.87 27.71
C PRO A 193 7.42 3.53 29.19
N THR A 194 8.32 3.99 30.06
CA THR A 194 8.21 3.83 31.51
C THR A 194 7.75 5.12 32.15
N GLY A 195 6.63 5.09 32.87
CA GLY A 195 6.06 6.26 33.56
C GLY A 195 4.56 6.43 33.35
N PRO A 196 3.97 7.50 33.91
CA PRO A 196 2.57 7.79 33.69
C PRO A 196 2.34 8.15 32.21
N LEU A 197 1.51 7.36 31.54
CA LEU A 197 1.12 7.62 30.15
C LEU A 197 -0.13 8.50 30.11
N GLU A 198 -0.13 9.46 29.19
CA GLU A 198 -1.34 10.26 28.91
C GLU A 198 -2.43 9.41 28.26
N THR A 199 -3.69 9.81 28.43
CA THR A 199 -4.80 9.17 27.74
C THR A 199 -4.63 9.30 26.23
N PRO A 200 -4.74 8.18 25.46
CA PRO A 200 -4.57 8.22 24.01
C PRO A 200 -5.57 9.16 23.34
N THR A 201 -5.11 9.95 22.41
CA THR A 201 -5.95 10.82 21.58
C THR A 201 -6.57 10.06 20.40
N VAL A 202 -7.55 10.69 19.75
CA VAL A 202 -8.18 10.14 18.52
C VAL A 202 -7.13 9.92 17.42
N ALA A 203 -6.15 10.83 17.27
CA ALA A 203 -5.07 10.65 16.29
C ALA A 203 -4.23 9.42 16.58
N GLN A 204 -3.86 9.19 17.84
CA GLN A 204 -3.07 8.03 18.24
C GLN A 204 -3.84 6.72 18.00
N VAL A 205 -5.11 6.66 18.36
CA VAL A 205 -5.95 5.48 18.09
C VAL A 205 -6.10 5.24 16.59
N ALA A 206 -6.30 6.30 15.80
CA ALA A 206 -6.38 6.20 14.33
C ALA A 206 -5.05 5.73 13.72
N GLY A 207 -3.91 6.21 14.22
CA GLY A 207 -2.57 5.77 13.82
C GLY A 207 -2.40 4.26 14.04
N VAL A 208 -2.67 3.77 15.26
CA VAL A 208 -2.59 2.33 15.59
C VAL A 208 -3.51 1.49 14.69
N LEU A 209 -4.72 1.97 14.40
CA LEU A 209 -5.64 1.26 13.50
C LEU A 209 -5.12 1.22 12.05
N LEU A 210 -4.52 2.32 11.58
CA LEU A 210 -3.91 2.37 10.25
C LEU A 210 -2.68 1.45 10.18
N ASP A 211 -1.80 1.47 11.18
CA ASP A 211 -0.64 0.59 11.25
C ASP A 211 -1.08 -0.88 11.20
N ALA A 212 -2.04 -1.27 12.03
CA ALA A 212 -2.57 -2.64 12.07
C ALA A 212 -3.18 -3.09 10.73
N VAL A 213 -3.84 -2.18 10.00
CA VAL A 213 -4.47 -2.48 8.71
C VAL A 213 -3.45 -2.45 7.56
N MET A 214 -2.53 -1.48 7.56
CA MET A 214 -1.68 -1.19 6.40
C MET A 214 -0.32 -1.90 6.46
N LEU A 215 0.20 -2.20 7.65
CA LEU A 215 1.59 -2.58 7.83
C LEU A 215 1.78 -4.00 8.38
N ASP A 216 0.96 -4.46 9.30
CA ASP A 216 1.23 -5.69 10.08
C ASP A 216 0.97 -6.99 9.31
N ALA A 217 0.09 -6.96 8.31
CA ALA A 217 -0.36 -8.17 7.62
C ALA A 217 0.77 -8.96 6.93
N ILE A 218 1.80 -8.27 6.41
CA ILE A 218 2.91 -8.93 5.72
C ILE A 218 3.82 -9.70 6.68
N GLU A 219 4.08 -9.15 7.86
CA GLU A 219 4.91 -9.80 8.90
C GLU A 219 4.28 -11.11 9.35
N VAL A 220 2.99 -11.06 9.67
CA VAL A 220 2.22 -12.25 10.07
C VAL A 220 2.19 -13.31 8.97
N ASP A 221 2.08 -12.92 7.71
CA ASP A 221 1.99 -13.85 6.58
C ASP A 221 3.35 -14.49 6.27
N VAL A 222 4.46 -13.74 6.42
CA VAL A 222 5.83 -14.27 6.32
C VAL A 222 6.08 -15.31 7.42
N GLU A 223 5.79 -14.99 8.69
CA GLU A 223 5.92 -15.92 9.80
C GLU A 223 5.06 -17.18 9.60
N HIS A 224 3.85 -17.00 9.07
CA HIS A 224 2.98 -18.14 8.75
C HIS A 224 3.61 -19.03 7.68
N SER A 225 4.18 -18.44 6.63
CA SER A 225 4.85 -19.19 5.56
C SER A 225 6.06 -19.97 6.06
N GLU A 226 6.86 -19.41 6.97
CA GLU A 226 7.98 -20.09 7.60
C GLU A 226 7.53 -21.29 8.44
N ARG A 227 6.43 -21.15 9.20
CA ARG A 227 5.84 -22.27 9.97
C ARG A 227 5.31 -23.38 9.06
N VAL A 228 4.64 -23.01 7.95
CA VAL A 228 4.18 -23.99 6.94
C VAL A 228 5.39 -24.71 6.33
N ASN A 229 6.43 -23.99 5.94
CA ASN A 229 7.67 -24.60 5.41
C ASN A 229 8.28 -25.63 6.37
N THR A 230 8.33 -25.32 7.66
CA THR A 230 8.81 -26.25 8.69
C THR A 230 7.92 -27.48 8.76
N SER A 231 6.61 -27.31 8.70
CA SER A 231 5.64 -28.41 8.73
C SER A 231 5.76 -29.32 7.49
N VAL A 232 5.92 -28.73 6.31
CA VAL A 232 6.10 -29.48 5.05
C VAL A 232 7.31 -30.39 5.10
N LEU A 233 8.41 -29.98 5.74
CA LEU A 233 9.61 -30.81 5.90
C LEU A 233 9.38 -32.04 6.80
N THR A 234 8.35 -32.05 7.64
CA THR A 234 8.02 -33.15 8.55
C THR A 234 6.95 -34.10 8.00
N VAL A 235 6.30 -33.74 6.88
CA VAL A 235 5.27 -34.59 6.23
C VAL A 235 5.96 -35.75 5.49
N PRO A 236 5.56 -37.01 5.76
CA PRO A 236 6.05 -38.15 4.99
C PRO A 236 5.77 -38.02 3.50
N ALA A 237 6.67 -38.54 2.65
CA ALA A 237 6.61 -38.43 1.20
C ALA A 237 5.31 -38.99 0.58
N ASP A 238 4.68 -39.97 1.23
CA ASP A 238 3.42 -40.58 0.86
C ASP A 238 2.18 -39.68 1.11
N HIS A 239 2.36 -38.57 1.87
CA HIS A 239 1.34 -37.55 2.12
C HIS A 239 1.66 -36.20 1.46
N ALA A 240 2.69 -36.13 0.63
CA ALA A 240 3.14 -34.90 -0.06
C ALA A 240 2.10 -34.34 -1.04
N ASP A 241 1.08 -35.11 -1.40
CA ASP A 241 0.04 -34.76 -2.37
C ASP A 241 -1.09 -33.88 -1.80
N GLN A 242 -0.94 -33.37 -0.55
CA GLN A 242 -1.96 -32.56 0.12
C GLN A 242 -1.97 -31.07 -0.29
N GLY A 243 -1.28 -30.71 -1.39
CA GLY A 243 -1.29 -29.36 -1.92
C GLY A 243 -0.41 -28.35 -1.20
N PHE A 244 0.33 -28.77 -0.15
CA PHE A 244 1.32 -27.94 0.50
C PHE A 244 2.67 -28.06 -0.22
N ARG A 245 3.30 -26.93 -0.51
CA ARG A 245 4.62 -26.87 -1.08
C ARG A 245 5.48 -25.87 -0.31
N ARG A 246 6.78 -26.06 -0.31
CA ARG A 246 7.71 -25.10 0.26
C ARG A 246 7.74 -23.83 -0.59
N ILE A 247 7.69 -22.68 0.07
CA ILE A 247 7.82 -21.36 -0.55
C ILE A 247 8.98 -20.64 0.11
N ASP A 248 10.03 -20.34 -0.64
CA ASP A 248 11.13 -19.55 -0.10
C ASP A 248 10.74 -18.07 -0.10
N VAL A 249 10.80 -17.43 1.06
CA VAL A 249 10.46 -16.02 1.21
C VAL A 249 11.68 -15.23 1.65
N LEU A 250 12.08 -14.26 0.85
CA LEU A 250 13.05 -13.25 1.25
C LEU A 250 12.28 -12.01 1.70
N TRP A 251 12.26 -11.77 3.00
CA TRP A 251 11.62 -10.59 3.54
C TRP A 251 12.64 -9.45 3.72
N LEU A 252 12.40 -8.35 2.99
CA LEU A 252 13.15 -7.11 3.06
C LEU A 252 12.31 -6.05 3.76
N ARG A 253 12.88 -5.38 4.76
CA ARG A 253 12.23 -4.30 5.50
C ARG A 253 13.22 -3.19 5.80
N PRO A 254 12.75 -1.93 6.02
CA PRO A 254 13.61 -0.85 6.44
C PRO A 254 14.31 -1.17 7.77
N SER A 255 15.57 -0.76 7.91
CA SER A 255 16.35 -0.93 9.14
C SER A 255 15.91 -0.01 10.28
N ILE A 256 15.16 1.06 9.96
CA ILE A 256 14.60 2.02 10.91
C ILE A 256 13.09 2.18 10.71
N GLN A 257 12.41 2.73 11.71
CA GLN A 257 11.00 3.09 11.56
C GLN A 257 10.85 4.29 10.62
N VAL A 258 10.06 4.15 9.55
CA VAL A 258 9.82 5.21 8.56
C VAL A 258 9.20 6.47 9.21
N ARG A 259 8.40 6.30 10.28
CA ARG A 259 7.83 7.41 11.05
C ARG A 259 8.88 8.28 11.75
N GLU A 260 10.02 7.71 12.15
CA GLU A 260 11.13 8.48 12.75
C GLU A 260 11.73 9.43 11.71
N LEU A 261 11.97 8.93 10.50
CA LEU A 261 12.41 9.76 9.39
C LEU A 261 11.37 10.84 9.02
N ALA A 262 10.09 10.50 9.05
CA ALA A 262 9.02 11.48 8.82
C ALA A 262 8.95 12.55 9.89
N ALA A 263 9.25 12.21 11.15
CA ALA A 263 9.30 13.17 12.25
C ALA A 263 10.44 14.18 12.08
N GLU A 264 11.61 13.75 11.57
CA GLU A 264 12.72 14.66 11.24
C GLU A 264 12.36 15.69 10.16
N LEU A 265 11.41 15.37 9.29
CA LEU A 265 10.97 16.18 8.16
C LEU A 265 9.52 16.72 8.33
N ALA A 266 9.06 16.85 9.59
CA ALA A 266 7.70 17.28 9.91
C ALA A 266 7.37 18.69 9.39
N ASP A 267 8.36 19.55 9.21
CA ASP A 267 8.24 20.87 8.59
C ASP A 267 7.82 20.82 7.11
N ARG A 268 8.10 19.68 6.42
CA ARG A 268 7.73 19.43 5.02
C ARG A 268 6.29 18.99 4.84
N ILE A 269 5.59 18.60 5.92
CA ILE A 269 4.17 18.27 5.86
C ILE A 269 3.39 19.50 5.40
N PRO A 270 2.58 19.40 4.33
CA PRO A 270 1.79 20.53 3.86
C PRO A 270 0.94 21.14 4.99
N ALA A 271 0.98 22.46 5.11
CA ALA A 271 0.29 23.19 6.18
C ALA A 271 -1.19 22.81 6.33
N VAL A 272 -1.78 22.46 5.22
CA VAL A 272 -3.15 21.98 5.06
C VAL A 272 -3.39 20.64 5.75
N VAL A 273 -2.54 19.64 5.48
CA VAL A 273 -2.63 18.33 6.14
C VAL A 273 -2.47 18.52 7.66
N ARG A 274 -1.49 19.30 8.06
CA ARG A 274 -1.27 19.64 9.46
C ARG A 274 -2.48 20.33 10.10
N TYR A 275 -3.12 21.25 9.39
CA TYR A 275 -4.33 21.93 9.85
C TYR A 275 -5.53 20.97 10.00
N LEU A 276 -5.77 20.10 9.03
CA LEU A 276 -6.85 19.12 9.07
C LEU A 276 -6.70 18.12 10.23
N LEU A 277 -5.46 17.76 10.55
CA LEU A 277 -5.18 16.77 11.60
C LEU A 277 -5.05 17.37 13.00
N ARG A 278 -4.83 18.70 13.14
CA ARG A 278 -4.66 19.37 14.43
C ARG A 278 -5.77 19.14 15.46
N GLY A 279 -7.00 18.94 14.99
CA GLY A 279 -8.13 18.66 15.87
C GLY A 279 -8.17 17.25 16.45
N LEU A 280 -7.28 16.36 15.99
CA LEU A 280 -7.31 14.93 16.33
C LEU A 280 -6.32 14.59 17.48
N GLY A 281 -5.27 15.40 17.72
CA GLY A 281 -4.27 15.09 18.73
C GLY A 281 -3.15 16.13 18.86
N THR A 282 -2.09 15.77 19.57
CA THR A 282 -0.89 16.60 19.73
C THR A 282 -0.09 16.70 18.44
N ASP A 283 0.81 17.69 18.32
CA ASP A 283 1.64 17.88 17.11
C ASP A 283 2.48 16.64 16.76
N ALA A 284 2.99 15.88 17.74
CA ALA A 284 3.74 14.64 17.52
C ALA A 284 2.85 13.55 16.92
N GLN A 285 1.65 13.33 17.46
CA GLN A 285 0.68 12.34 17.00
C GLN A 285 0.10 12.70 15.61
N VAL A 286 -0.09 14.00 15.36
CA VAL A 286 -0.45 14.52 14.04
C VAL A 286 0.64 14.25 13.03
N THR A 287 1.92 14.39 13.41
CA THR A 287 3.06 14.09 12.54
C THR A 287 3.14 12.60 12.19
N GLU A 288 2.89 11.71 13.15
CA GLU A 288 2.84 10.27 12.92
C GLU A 288 1.76 9.92 11.88
N LEU A 289 0.55 10.42 12.07
CA LEU A 289 -0.54 10.20 11.12
C LEU A 289 -0.27 10.85 9.75
N ALA A 290 0.36 12.02 9.74
CA ALA A 290 0.70 12.73 8.53
C ALA A 290 1.85 12.08 7.74
N SER A 291 2.63 11.17 8.35
CA SER A 291 3.71 10.44 7.67
C SER A 291 3.20 9.64 6.46
N TYR A 292 1.97 9.14 6.53
CA TYR A 292 1.28 8.47 5.41
C TYR A 292 1.02 9.40 4.21
N LEU A 293 1.08 10.72 4.42
CA LEU A 293 0.78 11.75 3.44
C LEU A 293 1.99 12.60 3.07
N LEU A 294 3.19 12.24 3.57
CA LEU A 294 4.42 12.99 3.34
C LEU A 294 5.04 12.63 1.98
N PHE A 295 4.44 13.17 0.92
CA PHE A 295 5.00 13.10 -0.43
C PHE A 295 5.88 14.33 -0.66
N ASP A 296 7.17 14.20 -0.35
CA ASP A 296 8.19 15.25 -0.48
C ASP A 296 9.48 14.67 -1.03
N ARG A 297 10.15 15.41 -1.92
CA ARG A 297 11.38 14.98 -2.57
C ARG A 297 12.48 14.59 -1.58
N ALA A 298 12.67 15.37 -0.50
CA ALA A 298 13.71 15.09 0.48
C ALA A 298 13.39 13.81 1.27
N PHE A 299 12.14 13.63 1.66
CA PHE A 299 11.69 12.43 2.36
C PHE A 299 11.83 11.18 1.49
N CYS A 300 11.30 11.21 0.27
CA CYS A 300 11.40 10.08 -0.64
C CYS A 300 12.85 9.77 -1.05
N GLY A 301 13.69 10.80 -1.23
CA GLY A 301 15.12 10.64 -1.47
C GLY A 301 15.82 9.90 -0.34
N ARG A 302 15.54 10.28 0.93
CA ARG A 302 16.08 9.60 2.11
C ARG A 302 15.60 8.14 2.22
N LEU A 303 14.35 7.86 1.85
CA LEU A 303 13.83 6.48 1.79
C LEU A 303 14.53 5.64 0.70
N ILE A 304 14.82 6.22 -0.46
CA ILE A 304 15.56 5.53 -1.53
C ILE A 304 17.00 5.24 -1.06
N GLU A 305 17.67 6.20 -0.43
CA GLU A 305 19.01 6.02 0.13
C GLU A 305 19.03 4.95 1.23
N LEU A 306 18.05 4.96 2.13
CA LEU A 306 17.87 3.95 3.17
C LEU A 306 17.71 2.55 2.55
N GLY A 307 16.79 2.39 1.59
CA GLY A 307 16.58 1.11 0.93
C GLY A 307 17.83 0.58 0.23
N ARG A 308 18.63 1.46 -0.40
CA ARG A 308 19.92 1.09 -1.00
C ARG A 308 20.93 0.63 0.05
N ALA A 309 21.01 1.33 1.19
CA ALA A 309 21.90 0.96 2.28
C ALA A 309 21.49 -0.38 2.90
N ASP A 310 20.21 -0.62 3.13
CA ASP A 310 19.67 -1.86 3.68
C ASP A 310 19.95 -3.07 2.76
N VAL A 311 19.72 -2.90 1.45
CA VAL A 311 20.05 -3.94 0.46
C VAL A 311 21.56 -4.20 0.40
N ALA A 312 22.40 -3.17 0.50
CA ALA A 312 23.84 -3.32 0.53
C ALA A 312 24.32 -4.08 1.78
N ALA A 313 23.70 -3.82 2.94
CA ALA A 313 24.00 -4.50 4.19
C ALA A 313 23.58 -5.98 4.18
N ASP A 314 22.54 -6.33 3.43
CA ASP A 314 21.97 -7.69 3.36
C ASP A 314 22.35 -8.43 2.06
N ARG A 315 23.37 -7.91 1.34
CA ARG A 315 23.75 -8.38 0.01
C ARG A 315 23.98 -9.89 -0.08
N ASP A 316 24.65 -10.46 0.91
CA ASP A 316 24.99 -11.89 0.91
C ASP A 316 23.76 -12.79 1.07
N ARG A 317 22.76 -12.33 1.83
CA ARG A 317 21.47 -13.02 1.98
C ARG A 317 20.66 -12.95 0.69
N ILE A 318 20.61 -11.78 0.08
CA ILE A 318 19.92 -11.54 -1.19
C ILE A 318 20.56 -12.35 -2.32
N ALA A 319 21.89 -12.41 -2.39
CA ALA A 319 22.62 -13.16 -3.42
C ALA A 319 22.44 -14.69 -3.31
N ARG A 320 22.18 -15.20 -2.10
CA ARG A 320 21.90 -16.63 -1.88
C ARG A 320 20.44 -17.00 -2.16
N PHE A 321 19.56 -16.03 -2.08
CA PHE A 321 18.16 -16.19 -2.43
C PHE A 321 17.98 -16.17 -3.94
#